data_0960d9678f9a08df5143beb9670ba91a
#
_entry.id   0960d9678f9a08df5143beb9670ba91a
#
_cell.length_a   1.000
_cell.length_b   1.000
_cell.length_c   1.000
_cell.angle_alpha   90.00
_cell.angle_beta   90.00
_cell.angle_gamma   90.00
#
_symmetry.space_group_name_H-M   'P 1'
#
loop_
_entity.id
_entity.type
_entity.pdbx_description
1 polymer ?
#
loop_
_entity_poly.entity_id
_entity_poly.type
_entity_poly.pdbx_seq_one_letter_code
_entity_poly.pdbx_strand_id
1 'polypeptide(L)'
;MRLYVVNVDGDELEGCRKKTLLTEKNAESMKGILSRYHMDKVYSSSLFKAKERAEIFVPYLKAEIWNELDGEGKDSIRESVWAFMKEMESEDPDVFIAVFTHTLSLLEMVLYIENRSLGDNVLSSSVSDLMLFDYRYGKWRIEDPFSF
;
A
#
# COMPACT_ATOMS: atom_id res chain seq x y z
N MET A 1 9.31 11.08 1.12
CA MET A 1 7.96 10.64 0.70
C MET A 1 7.61 9.35 1.42
N ARG A 2 6.42 9.29 1.98
CA ARG A 2 5.95 8.09 2.66
C ARG A 2 4.69 7.57 1.98
N LEU A 3 4.71 6.28 1.65
CA LEU A 3 3.54 5.57 1.11
C LEU A 3 2.98 4.67 2.20
N TYR A 4 1.77 4.96 2.63
CA TYR A 4 0.99 4.06 3.48
C TYR A 4 0.12 3.20 2.57
N VAL A 5 0.48 1.93 2.42
CA VAL A 5 -0.17 1.04 1.45
C VAL A 5 -1.11 0.08 2.18
N VAL A 6 -2.39 0.16 1.85
CA VAL A 6 -3.43 -0.68 2.43
C VAL A 6 -3.76 -1.81 1.46
N ASN A 7 -3.68 -3.03 1.96
CA ASN A 7 -4.09 -4.23 1.21
C ASN A 7 -5.57 -4.48 1.49
N VAL A 8 -6.41 -4.24 0.49
CA VAL A 8 -7.86 -4.40 0.67
C VAL A 8 -8.34 -5.83 0.53
N ASP A 9 -7.47 -6.76 0.10
CA ASP A 9 -7.81 -8.17 -0.05
C ASP A 9 -7.65 -8.96 1.23
N GLY A 10 -7.09 -8.37 2.29
CA GLY A 10 -6.72 -9.08 3.49
C GLY A 10 -7.88 -9.79 4.19
N ASP A 11 -9.08 -9.26 4.07
CA ASP A 11 -10.28 -9.82 4.70
C ASP A 11 -10.98 -10.87 3.85
N GLU A 12 -10.58 -11.07 2.60
CA GLU A 12 -11.18 -12.07 1.70
C GLU A 12 -10.45 -13.40 1.69
N LEU A 13 -9.20 -13.42 2.15
CA LEU A 13 -8.35 -14.57 1.98
C LEU A 13 -8.80 -15.80 2.74
N GLU A 14 -9.68 -15.66 3.72
CA GLU A 14 -10.22 -16.82 4.42
C GLU A 14 -11.58 -16.50 5.00
N GLY A 15 -12.59 -17.26 4.61
CA GLY A 15 -13.92 -17.15 5.16
C GLY A 15 -14.02 -17.58 6.61
N CYS A 16 -13.07 -17.21 7.43
CA CYS A 16 -13.01 -17.59 8.84
C CYS A 16 -13.48 -16.43 9.72
N ARG A 17 -14.48 -16.68 10.57
CA ARG A 17 -15.06 -15.68 11.44
C ARG A 17 -14.04 -15.02 12.39
N LYS A 18 -13.04 -15.76 12.84
CA LYS A 18 -11.99 -15.22 13.69
C LYS A 18 -11.16 -14.15 12.97
N LYS A 19 -10.93 -14.34 11.69
CA LYS A 19 -10.20 -13.36 10.89
C LYS A 19 -11.01 -12.11 10.66
N THR A 20 -12.32 -12.22 10.54
CA THR A 20 -13.18 -11.06 10.40
C THR A 20 -13.02 -10.11 11.58
N LEU A 21 -13.00 -10.66 12.81
CA LEU A 21 -12.80 -9.86 14.01
C LEU A 21 -11.42 -9.19 14.06
N LEU A 22 -10.38 -9.94 13.68
CA LEU A 22 -9.03 -9.39 13.62
C LEU A 22 -8.93 -8.32 12.54
N THR A 23 -9.60 -8.53 11.41
CA THR A 23 -9.63 -7.57 10.33
C THR A 23 -10.31 -6.27 10.75
N GLU A 24 -11.38 -6.35 11.53
CA GLU A 24 -12.05 -5.16 12.06
C GLU A 24 -11.13 -4.36 12.97
N LYS A 25 -10.42 -5.05 13.88
CA LYS A 25 -9.43 -4.38 14.74
C LYS A 25 -8.31 -3.76 13.93
N ASN A 26 -7.82 -4.47 12.93
CA ASN A 26 -6.78 -3.95 12.05
C ASN A 26 -7.28 -2.75 11.26
N ALA A 27 -8.53 -2.80 10.79
CA ALA A 27 -9.12 -1.69 10.06
C ALA A 27 -9.18 -0.43 10.93
N GLU A 28 -9.58 -0.55 12.18
CA GLU A 28 -9.59 0.59 13.09
C GLU A 28 -8.20 1.12 13.38
N SER A 29 -7.23 0.25 13.57
CA SER A 29 -5.84 0.63 13.79
C SER A 29 -5.27 1.35 12.57
N MET A 30 -5.54 0.82 11.38
CA MET A 30 -5.10 1.44 10.13
C MET A 30 -5.74 2.80 9.93
N LYS A 31 -7.04 2.90 10.19
CA LYS A 31 -7.75 4.16 10.10
C LYS A 31 -7.19 5.19 11.08
N GLY A 32 -6.85 4.76 12.28
CA GLY A 32 -6.21 5.62 13.27
C GLY A 32 -4.87 6.16 12.80
N ILE A 33 -4.04 5.33 12.19
CA ILE A 33 -2.75 5.75 11.64
C ILE A 33 -2.95 6.76 10.51
N LEU A 34 -3.85 6.46 9.57
CA LEU A 34 -4.10 7.33 8.43
C LEU A 34 -4.74 8.65 8.86
N SER A 35 -5.44 8.67 9.98
CA SER A 35 -6.02 9.89 10.54
C SER A 35 -4.99 10.73 11.31
N ARG A 36 -4.01 10.06 11.94
CA ARG A 36 -2.96 10.72 12.71
C ARG A 36 -2.03 11.54 11.82
N TYR A 37 -1.70 11.00 10.66
CA TYR A 37 -0.83 11.66 9.71
C TYR A 37 -1.68 12.17 8.56
N HIS A 38 -1.70 13.48 8.36
CA HIS A 38 -2.49 14.06 7.28
C HIS A 38 -1.95 13.60 5.93
N MET A 39 -2.77 12.90 5.17
CA MET A 39 -2.39 12.45 3.84
C MET A 39 -2.53 13.61 2.85
N ASP A 40 -1.54 13.75 1.97
CA ASP A 40 -1.56 14.76 0.93
C ASP A 40 -2.25 14.26 -0.34
N LYS A 41 -2.16 12.96 -0.60
CA LYS A 41 -2.74 12.33 -1.78
C LYS A 41 -3.27 10.95 -1.43
N VAL A 42 -4.26 10.49 -2.18
CA VAL A 42 -4.78 9.13 -2.09
C VAL A 42 -4.80 8.53 -3.47
N TYR A 43 -4.20 7.36 -3.62
CA TYR A 43 -4.24 6.58 -4.86
C TYR A 43 -4.95 5.27 -4.60
N SER A 44 -5.75 4.84 -5.56
CA SER A 44 -6.54 3.61 -5.42
C SER A 44 -6.55 2.84 -6.73
N SER A 45 -6.61 1.51 -6.63
CA SER A 45 -6.92 0.71 -7.79
C SER A 45 -8.32 1.06 -8.30
N SER A 46 -8.62 0.62 -9.52
CA SER A 46 -9.93 0.88 -10.12
C SER A 46 -11.04 -0.01 -9.55
N LEU A 47 -10.69 -1.02 -8.76
CA LEU A 47 -11.65 -1.98 -8.24
C LEU A 47 -12.47 -1.40 -7.10
N PHE A 48 -13.73 -1.77 -7.05
CA PHE A 48 -14.72 -1.18 -6.13
C PHE A 48 -14.26 -1.21 -4.67
N LYS A 49 -13.72 -2.34 -4.23
CA LYS A 49 -13.33 -2.51 -2.84
C LYS A 49 -12.23 -1.53 -2.41
N ALA A 50 -11.26 -1.31 -3.28
CA ALA A 50 -10.19 -0.35 -2.99
C ALA A 50 -10.74 1.08 -2.92
N LYS A 51 -11.59 1.45 -3.86
CA LYS A 51 -12.21 2.78 -3.88
C LYS A 51 -13.06 3.02 -2.64
N GLU A 52 -13.82 2.01 -2.24
CA GLU A 52 -14.66 2.09 -1.04
C GLU A 52 -13.81 2.28 0.22
N ARG A 53 -12.73 1.51 0.37
CA ARG A 53 -11.84 1.63 1.51
C ARG A 53 -11.14 2.98 1.55
N ALA A 54 -10.75 3.49 0.40
CA ALA A 54 -10.14 4.82 0.32
C ALA A 54 -11.09 5.90 0.85
N GLU A 55 -12.36 5.85 0.48
CA GLU A 55 -13.35 6.79 0.97
C GLU A 55 -13.58 6.68 2.47
N ILE A 56 -13.57 5.45 2.99
CA ILE A 56 -13.80 5.21 4.42
C ILE A 56 -12.59 5.66 5.25
N PHE A 57 -11.37 5.35 4.79
CA PHE A 57 -10.17 5.57 5.58
C PHE A 57 -9.62 6.99 5.45
N VAL A 58 -9.80 7.61 4.28
CA VAL A 58 -9.31 8.98 4.04
C VAL A 58 -10.44 9.79 3.39
N PRO A 59 -11.51 10.08 4.15
CA PRO A 59 -12.72 10.69 3.58
C PRO A 59 -12.53 12.13 3.13
N TYR A 60 -11.48 12.81 3.55
CA TYR A 60 -11.25 14.21 3.23
C TYR A 60 -10.51 14.41 1.90
N LEU A 61 -10.09 13.34 1.23
CA LEU A 61 -9.41 13.43 -0.07
C LEU A 61 -10.12 12.56 -1.08
N LYS A 62 -10.12 13.00 -2.33
CA LYS A 62 -10.61 12.22 -3.44
C LYS A 62 -9.47 11.33 -3.96
N ALA A 63 -9.75 10.04 -4.09
CA ALA A 63 -8.75 9.10 -4.58
C ALA A 63 -8.52 9.28 -6.09
N GLU A 64 -7.25 9.33 -6.49
CA GLU A 64 -6.86 9.24 -7.88
C GLU A 64 -6.76 7.76 -8.26
N ILE A 65 -7.36 7.38 -9.36
CA ILE A 65 -7.45 5.99 -9.77
C ILE A 65 -6.26 5.62 -10.63
N TRP A 66 -5.59 4.51 -10.25
CA TRP A 66 -4.46 3.95 -10.99
C TRP A 66 -4.76 2.50 -11.33
N ASN A 67 -5.00 2.24 -12.63
CA ASN A 67 -5.25 0.86 -13.09
C ASN A 67 -4.05 -0.05 -12.82
N GLU A 68 -2.87 0.51 -12.75
CA GLU A 68 -1.63 -0.20 -12.43
C GLU A 68 -1.68 -0.89 -11.06
N LEU A 69 -2.59 -0.45 -10.19
CA LEU A 69 -2.74 -1.00 -8.85
C LEU A 69 -3.77 -2.13 -8.76
N ASP A 70 -4.40 -2.51 -9.87
CA ASP A 70 -5.53 -3.45 -9.86
C ASP A 70 -5.13 -4.88 -9.46
N GLY A 71 -3.90 -5.26 -9.68
CA GLY A 71 -3.46 -6.59 -9.31
C GLY A 71 -4.05 -7.71 -10.16
N GLU A 72 -4.52 -7.38 -11.35
CA GLU A 72 -5.12 -8.30 -12.30
C GLU A 72 -4.31 -8.32 -13.60
N GLY A 73 -4.45 -9.41 -14.36
CA GLY A 73 -3.70 -9.56 -15.59
C GLY A 73 -2.29 -10.07 -15.31
N LYS A 74 -2.15 -11.38 -15.21
CA LYS A 74 -0.96 -12.07 -14.68
C LYS A 74 0.38 -11.63 -15.27
N ASP A 75 0.42 -11.31 -16.54
CA ASP A 75 1.70 -11.05 -17.22
C ASP A 75 2.15 -9.59 -17.11
N SER A 76 1.29 -8.71 -16.60
CA SER A 76 1.57 -7.28 -16.56
C SER A 76 1.60 -6.69 -15.15
N ILE A 77 1.32 -7.48 -14.11
CA ILE A 77 1.27 -6.94 -12.74
C ILE A 77 2.61 -6.32 -12.35
N ARG A 78 3.70 -7.05 -12.57
CA ARG A 78 5.04 -6.55 -12.25
C ARG A 78 5.36 -5.25 -12.97
N GLU A 79 5.15 -5.23 -14.29
CA GLU A 79 5.43 -4.05 -15.09
C GLU A 79 4.61 -2.85 -14.64
N SER A 80 3.32 -3.08 -14.39
CA SER A 80 2.40 -2.03 -13.95
C SER A 80 2.81 -1.46 -12.59
N VAL A 81 3.08 -2.33 -11.62
CA VAL A 81 3.45 -1.90 -10.29
C VAL A 81 4.82 -1.21 -10.28
N TRP A 82 5.78 -1.75 -11.03
CA TRP A 82 7.10 -1.15 -11.12
C TRP A 82 7.05 0.22 -11.77
N ALA A 83 6.19 0.41 -12.78
CA ALA A 83 5.96 1.74 -13.37
C ALA A 83 5.35 2.70 -12.34
N PHE A 84 4.39 2.24 -11.56
CA PHE A 84 3.81 3.03 -10.47
C PHE A 84 4.88 3.45 -9.46
N MET A 85 5.71 2.51 -9.00
CA MET A 85 6.75 2.81 -8.02
C MET A 85 7.76 3.82 -8.57
N LYS A 86 8.08 3.71 -9.85
CA LYS A 86 8.98 4.65 -10.51
C LYS A 86 8.40 6.05 -10.55
N GLU A 87 7.10 6.16 -10.82
CA GLU A 87 6.40 7.45 -10.77
C GLU A 87 6.43 8.04 -9.37
N MET A 88 6.29 7.19 -8.34
CA MET A 88 6.34 7.66 -6.96
C MET A 88 7.72 8.25 -6.61
N GLU A 89 8.78 7.80 -7.25
CA GLU A 89 10.12 8.34 -7.04
C GLU A 89 10.24 9.80 -7.49
N SER A 90 9.28 10.29 -8.27
CA SER A 90 9.24 11.69 -8.72
C SER A 90 8.44 12.62 -7.82
N GLU A 91 7.80 12.07 -6.79
CA GLU A 91 6.98 12.88 -5.87
C GLU A 91 7.84 13.72 -4.94
N ASP A 92 7.22 14.74 -4.37
CA ASP A 92 7.90 15.60 -3.39
C ASP A 92 8.41 14.79 -2.20
N PRO A 93 9.60 15.12 -1.68
CA PRO A 93 10.19 14.33 -0.60
C PRO A 93 9.43 14.39 0.72
N ASP A 94 8.56 15.39 0.92
CA ASP A 94 7.82 15.55 2.16
C ASP A 94 6.36 15.11 2.07
N VAL A 95 5.94 14.50 0.97
CA VAL A 95 4.55 14.13 0.76
C VAL A 95 4.20 12.83 1.47
N PHE A 96 2.97 12.77 1.99
CA PHE A 96 2.39 11.57 2.59
C PHE A 96 1.25 11.08 1.70
N ILE A 97 1.33 9.84 1.25
CA ILE A 97 0.40 9.28 0.28
C ILE A 97 -0.20 7.99 0.84
N ALA A 98 -1.52 7.87 0.77
CA ALA A 98 -2.21 6.62 1.07
C ALA A 98 -2.52 5.90 -0.24
N VAL A 99 -2.22 4.60 -0.30
CA VAL A 99 -2.41 3.77 -1.49
C VAL A 99 -3.29 2.59 -1.12
N PHE A 100 -4.37 2.39 -1.86
CA PHE A 100 -5.30 1.28 -1.63
C PHE A 100 -5.20 0.31 -2.80
N THR A 101 -4.69 -0.88 -2.53
CA THR A 101 -4.38 -1.86 -3.56
C THR A 101 -4.61 -3.29 -3.08
N HIS A 102 -4.09 -4.25 -3.80
CA HIS A 102 -4.39 -5.67 -3.62
C HIS A 102 -3.11 -6.46 -3.32
N THR A 103 -3.29 -7.68 -2.82
CA THR A 103 -2.18 -8.52 -2.35
C THR A 103 -1.07 -8.67 -3.39
N LEU A 104 -1.41 -8.99 -4.64
CA LEU A 104 -0.39 -9.21 -5.67
C LEU A 104 0.37 -7.93 -6.02
N SER A 105 -0.32 -6.80 -6.06
CA SER A 105 0.34 -5.52 -6.31
C SER A 105 1.27 -5.16 -5.16
N LEU A 106 0.82 -5.35 -3.92
CA LEU A 106 1.62 -5.05 -2.75
C LEU A 106 2.87 -5.93 -2.70
N LEU A 107 2.72 -7.22 -3.04
CA LEU A 107 3.87 -8.13 -3.11
C LEU A 107 4.90 -7.64 -4.13
N GLU A 108 4.45 -7.20 -5.30
CA GLU A 108 5.36 -6.67 -6.32
C GLU A 108 6.03 -5.38 -5.87
N MET A 109 5.35 -4.55 -5.07
CA MET A 109 5.96 -3.36 -4.49
C MET A 109 7.12 -3.75 -3.56
N VAL A 110 6.91 -4.75 -2.71
CA VAL A 110 7.94 -5.24 -1.80
C VAL A 110 9.13 -5.77 -2.60
N LEU A 111 8.87 -6.54 -3.65
CA LEU A 111 9.94 -7.06 -4.51
C LEU A 111 10.72 -5.94 -5.21
N TYR A 112 10.02 -4.90 -5.64
CA TYR A 112 10.67 -3.73 -6.23
C TYR A 112 11.63 -3.08 -5.23
N ILE A 113 11.16 -2.87 -4.02
CA ILE A 113 11.95 -2.21 -2.97
C ILE A 113 13.16 -3.06 -2.59
N GLU A 114 12.97 -4.36 -2.41
CA GLU A 114 14.06 -5.27 -2.03
C GLU A 114 15.11 -5.37 -3.11
N ASN A 115 14.73 -5.37 -4.38
CA ASN A 115 15.68 -5.37 -5.49
C ASN A 115 16.50 -4.09 -5.57
N ARG A 116 15.95 -2.98 -5.07
CA ARG A 116 16.65 -1.68 -5.02
C ARG A 116 17.50 -1.50 -3.80
N SER A 117 17.32 -2.34 -2.77
CA SER A 117 18.11 -2.26 -1.54
C SER A 117 19.42 -2.98 -1.70
N LEU A 118 20.51 -2.21 -1.77
CA LEU A 118 21.85 -2.77 -1.95
C LEU A 118 22.26 -3.58 -0.72
N GLY A 119 22.67 -4.82 -0.96
CA GLY A 119 23.23 -5.67 0.09
C GLY A 119 22.20 -6.35 0.98
N ASP A 120 20.93 -6.14 0.72
CA ASP A 120 19.88 -6.77 1.48
C ASP A 120 19.42 -8.04 0.75
N ASN A 121 19.80 -9.18 1.28
CA ASN A 121 19.47 -10.47 0.67
C ASN A 121 18.24 -11.12 1.30
N VAL A 122 17.56 -10.42 2.21
CA VAL A 122 16.40 -10.96 2.90
C VAL A 122 15.15 -10.61 2.11
N LEU A 123 14.57 -11.62 1.48
CA LEU A 123 13.27 -11.45 0.83
C LEU A 123 12.18 -11.60 1.87
N SER A 124 11.40 -10.53 2.02
CA SER A 124 10.20 -10.62 2.83
C SER A 124 9.08 -11.16 1.96
N SER A 125 8.69 -12.40 2.19
CA SER A 125 7.57 -12.99 1.45
C SER A 125 6.23 -12.66 2.06
N SER A 126 6.20 -11.98 3.21
CA SER A 126 4.95 -11.65 3.89
C SER A 126 4.55 -10.21 3.62
N VAL A 127 3.29 -10.01 3.29
CA VAL A 127 2.69 -8.69 3.18
C VAL A 127 1.64 -8.54 4.28
N SER A 128 1.56 -7.34 4.85
CA SER A 128 0.61 -7.02 5.90
C SER A 128 -0.58 -6.26 5.32
N ASP A 129 -1.62 -6.08 6.12
CA ASP A 129 -2.78 -5.29 5.71
C ASP A 129 -2.44 -3.82 5.53
N LEU A 130 -1.44 -3.33 6.24
CA LEU A 130 -0.90 -1.98 6.08
C LEU A 130 0.62 -2.05 6.08
N MET A 131 1.23 -1.44 5.08
CA MET A 131 2.68 -1.33 5.00
C MET A 131 3.09 0.12 4.80
N LEU A 132 4.24 0.48 5.35
CA LEU A 132 4.81 1.81 5.19
C LEU A 132 6.10 1.71 4.38
N PHE A 133 6.13 2.40 3.24
CA PHE A 133 7.31 2.51 2.41
C PHE A 133 7.81 3.95 2.43
N ASP A 134 9.07 4.13 2.74
CA ASP A 134 9.69 5.45 2.78
C ASP A 134 10.71 5.56 1.66
N TYR A 135 10.64 6.67 0.91
CA TYR A 135 11.61 6.94 -0.16
C TYR A 135 12.33 8.24 0.14
N ARG A 136 13.62 8.14 0.41
CA ARG A 136 14.50 9.31 0.69
C ARG A 136 15.87 9.10 0.10
N TYR A 137 16.42 10.16 -0.43
CA TYR A 137 17.81 10.16 -0.93
C TYR A 137 18.03 9.05 -1.97
N GLY A 138 17.05 8.82 -2.83
CA GLY A 138 17.13 7.80 -3.87
C GLY A 138 17.01 6.37 -3.37
N LYS A 139 16.57 6.16 -2.15
CA LYS A 139 16.51 4.85 -1.53
C LYS A 139 15.15 4.56 -0.90
N TRP A 140 14.62 3.38 -1.20
CA TRP A 140 13.41 2.87 -0.59
C TRP A 140 13.72 2.10 0.69
N ARG A 141 12.82 2.23 1.68
CA ARG A 141 12.88 1.46 2.92
C ARG A 141 11.48 0.99 3.27
N ILE A 142 11.39 -0.22 3.83
CA ILE A 142 10.16 -0.74 4.40
C ILE A 142 10.23 -0.50 5.91
N GLU A 143 9.23 0.18 6.45
CA GLU A 143 9.21 0.52 7.87
C GLU A 143 7.94 -0.02 8.52
N ASP A 144 7.95 -0.13 9.85
CA ASP A 144 6.79 -0.58 10.60
C ASP A 144 5.83 0.61 10.81
N PRO A 145 4.62 0.56 10.22
CA PRO A 145 3.68 1.67 10.35
C PRO A 145 3.17 1.89 11.77
N PHE A 146 3.31 0.90 12.64
CA PHE A 146 2.81 0.96 14.01
C PHE A 146 3.85 1.44 15.02
N SER A 147 5.08 1.67 14.59
CA SER A 147 6.16 2.06 15.50
C SER A 147 6.34 3.57 15.63
N PHE A 148 5.55 4.37 14.93
CA PHE A 148 5.64 5.83 14.95
C PHE A 148 4.59 6.48 15.84
#